data_9a7b7bcf5586d56f0e8fd41d64dd6f15
#
_entry.id   9a7b7bcf5586d56f0e8fd41d64dd6f15
#
_cell.length_a   1.000
_cell.length_b   1.000
_cell.length_c   1.000
_cell.angle_alpha   90.00
_cell.angle_beta   90.00
_cell.angle_gamma   90.00
#
_symmetry.space_group_name_H-M   'P 1'
#
loop_
_entity.id
_entity.type
_entity.pdbx_description
1 polymer ?
#
loop_
_entity_poly.entity_id
_entity_poly.type
_entity_poly.pdbx_seq_one_letter_code
_entity_poly.pdbx_strand_id
1 'polypeptide(L)'
;SKKTEDLFRKNGFSNKKMLPEIDFDDRYHRPFSMSVFGSHKAMENPYRMLLLWEEAMAETVANFVQDPSNTDSKLIVLAGGFHIQYGFGIPKRAFRRVPHSYMIILPTVTELPSELKDREMDVQHVSIPLYSGDYAWKVQYKVLPARKVKLGVILEISKNTVRIKSVSANSNAELAGLKDGDLLLAIDGIKLIDIEDLTDKLKRLVIGDRARLIVKRGLEEMDVEIQFMKPKQ
;
A
#
# COMPACT_ATOMS: atom_id res chain seq x y z
N SER A 1 -6.61 -15.50 -8.07
CA SER A 1 -7.48 -16.17 -9.06
C SER A 1 -6.87 -16.04 -10.45
N LYS A 2 -7.23 -16.96 -11.38
CA LYS A 2 -6.79 -16.91 -12.78
C LYS A 2 -6.98 -15.53 -13.41
N LYS A 3 -8.02 -14.82 -12.98
CA LYS A 3 -8.37 -13.46 -13.41
C LYS A 3 -7.37 -12.38 -12.95
N THR A 4 -6.76 -12.57 -11.80
CA THR A 4 -5.74 -11.65 -11.24
C THR A 4 -4.40 -11.89 -11.92
N GLU A 5 -4.04 -13.15 -12.19
CA GLU A 5 -2.85 -13.50 -12.97
C GLU A 5 -2.95 -12.96 -14.39
N ASP A 6 -4.14 -13.01 -15.00
CA ASP A 6 -4.39 -12.46 -16.36
C ASP A 6 -4.33 -10.93 -16.38
N LEU A 7 -4.71 -10.25 -15.29
CA LEU A 7 -4.62 -8.79 -15.16
C LEU A 7 -3.15 -8.34 -15.03
N PHE A 8 -2.35 -9.04 -14.24
CA PHE A 8 -0.90 -8.77 -14.14
C PHE A 8 -0.19 -9.01 -15.47
N ARG A 9 -0.57 -10.06 -16.21
CA ARG A 9 -0.03 -10.35 -17.54
C ARG A 9 -0.41 -9.29 -18.59
N LYS A 10 -1.61 -8.70 -18.48
CA LYS A 10 -2.08 -7.62 -19.38
C LYS A 10 -1.35 -6.29 -19.14
N ASN A 11 -0.89 -6.03 -17.92
CA ASN A 11 -0.33 -4.74 -17.53
C ASN A 11 1.21 -4.69 -17.52
N GLY A 12 1.89 -5.52 -18.29
CA GLY A 12 3.33 -5.38 -18.49
C GLY A 12 4.19 -6.58 -18.07
N PHE A 13 3.64 -7.57 -17.39
CA PHE A 13 4.32 -8.86 -17.17
C PHE A 13 4.15 -9.81 -18.37
N SER A 14 4.28 -9.29 -19.59
CA SER A 14 3.93 -9.98 -20.83
C SER A 14 4.95 -11.00 -21.30
N ASN A 15 6.11 -11.13 -20.68
CA ASN A 15 7.10 -12.11 -21.05
C ASN A 15 6.92 -13.42 -20.26
N LYS A 16 6.13 -14.32 -20.81
CA LYS A 16 5.93 -15.69 -20.31
C LYS A 16 7.23 -16.48 -20.01
N LYS A 17 8.37 -16.03 -20.51
CA LYS A 17 9.68 -16.69 -20.37
C LYS A 17 10.48 -16.29 -19.12
N MET A 18 10.08 -15.24 -18.39
CA MET A 18 10.92 -14.65 -17.35
C MET A 18 10.37 -14.67 -15.93
N LEU A 19 9.11 -15.09 -15.72
CA LEU A 19 8.65 -15.33 -14.35
C LEU A 19 9.17 -16.70 -13.92
N PRO A 20 10.08 -16.78 -12.95
CA PRO A 20 10.44 -18.06 -12.37
C PRO A 20 9.18 -18.65 -11.74
N GLU A 21 9.13 -19.97 -11.68
CA GLU A 21 8.06 -20.68 -11.01
C GLU A 21 7.84 -20.12 -9.60
N ILE A 22 6.60 -19.76 -9.30
CA ILE A 22 6.23 -19.22 -8.00
C ILE A 22 6.23 -20.37 -7.00
N ASP A 23 7.06 -20.27 -5.97
CA ASP A 23 7.09 -21.23 -4.88
C ASP A 23 5.91 -20.99 -3.93
N PHE A 24 4.83 -21.73 -4.14
CA PHE A 24 3.61 -21.65 -3.32
C PHE A 24 3.71 -22.45 -2.02
N ASP A 25 4.62 -23.40 -1.93
CA ASP A 25 4.70 -24.36 -0.84
C ASP A 25 5.98 -24.20 -0.01
N ASP A 26 6.55 -23.00 0.01
CA ASP A 26 7.70 -22.72 0.86
C ASP A 26 7.41 -23.09 2.31
N ARG A 27 8.20 -24.03 2.82
CA ARG A 27 8.04 -24.68 4.12
C ARG A 27 7.93 -23.69 5.30
N TYR A 28 8.61 -22.56 5.22
CA TYR A 28 8.67 -21.56 6.28
C TYR A 28 7.88 -20.31 5.93
N HIS A 29 7.96 -19.83 4.69
CA HIS A 29 7.29 -18.62 4.27
C HIS A 29 5.77 -18.76 4.32
N ARG A 30 5.24 -19.92 3.88
CA ARG A 30 3.80 -20.15 3.91
C ARG A 30 3.22 -20.13 5.35
N PRO A 31 3.72 -20.92 6.33
CA PRO A 31 3.24 -20.83 7.71
C PRO A 31 3.40 -19.43 8.33
N PHE A 32 4.52 -18.76 8.08
CA PHE A 32 4.75 -17.39 8.53
C PHE A 32 3.69 -16.42 7.98
N SER A 33 3.41 -16.48 6.69
CA SER A 33 2.41 -15.62 6.06
C SER A 33 1.00 -15.94 6.55
N MET A 34 0.67 -17.23 6.68
CA MET A 34 -0.64 -17.66 7.15
C MET A 34 -0.87 -17.34 8.63
N SER A 35 0.17 -17.21 9.45
CA SER A 35 0.03 -16.76 10.84
C SER A 35 -0.54 -15.36 10.94
N VAL A 36 -0.23 -14.48 9.97
CA VAL A 36 -0.73 -13.10 9.91
C VAL A 36 -2.09 -13.01 9.22
N PHE A 37 -2.28 -13.76 8.12
CA PHE A 37 -3.53 -13.70 7.36
C PHE A 37 -4.65 -14.58 7.95
N GLY A 38 -4.31 -15.52 8.83
CA GLY A 38 -5.24 -16.51 9.36
C GLY A 38 -5.30 -17.79 8.52
N SER A 39 -5.76 -18.88 9.15
CA SER A 39 -5.72 -20.25 8.59
C SER A 39 -6.91 -20.62 7.69
N HIS A 40 -7.81 -19.69 7.39
CA HIS A 40 -9.01 -20.00 6.62
C HIS A 40 -8.72 -20.16 5.12
N LYS A 41 -9.47 -21.04 4.44
CA LYS A 41 -9.42 -21.21 2.96
C LYS A 41 -9.59 -19.88 2.20
N ALA A 42 -10.31 -18.92 2.77
CA ALA A 42 -10.46 -17.57 2.22
C ALA A 42 -9.14 -16.79 2.11
N MET A 43 -8.10 -17.18 2.87
CA MET A 43 -6.79 -16.50 2.90
C MET A 43 -5.80 -17.02 1.85
N GLU A 44 -6.16 -18.02 1.06
CA GLU A 44 -5.32 -18.51 -0.04
C GLU A 44 -5.07 -17.45 -1.11
N ASN A 45 -6.08 -16.65 -1.44
CA ASN A 45 -5.93 -15.57 -2.42
C ASN A 45 -5.02 -14.43 -1.93
N PRO A 46 -5.14 -13.92 -0.69
CA PRO A 46 -4.17 -12.98 -0.12
C PRO A 46 -2.73 -13.50 -0.15
N TYR A 47 -2.51 -14.77 0.20
CA TYR A 47 -1.18 -15.37 0.14
C TYR A 47 -0.62 -15.41 -1.29
N ARG A 48 -1.42 -15.82 -2.27
CA ARG A 48 -1.02 -15.80 -3.68
C ARG A 48 -0.69 -14.39 -4.18
N MET A 49 -1.47 -13.39 -3.76
CA MET A 49 -1.18 -12.00 -4.08
C MET A 49 0.13 -11.51 -3.46
N LEU A 50 0.39 -11.88 -2.19
CA LEU A 50 1.66 -11.59 -1.54
C LEU A 50 2.83 -12.15 -2.35
N LEU A 51 2.76 -13.42 -2.75
CA LEU A 51 3.80 -14.06 -3.55
C LEU A 51 4.04 -13.35 -4.88
N LEU A 52 2.97 -12.96 -5.59
CA LEU A 52 3.09 -12.23 -6.85
C LEU A 52 3.78 -10.87 -6.66
N TRP A 53 3.46 -10.15 -5.59
CA TRP A 53 4.12 -8.88 -5.28
C TRP A 53 5.60 -9.08 -4.96
N GLU A 54 5.92 -10.09 -4.17
CA GLU A 54 7.30 -10.40 -3.82
C GLU A 54 8.13 -10.85 -5.03
N GLU A 55 7.54 -11.62 -5.94
CA GLU A 55 8.19 -12.00 -7.20
C GLU A 55 8.46 -10.77 -8.09
N ALA A 56 7.51 -9.85 -8.19
CA ALA A 56 7.68 -8.61 -8.97
C ALA A 56 8.76 -7.70 -8.37
N MET A 57 8.75 -7.54 -7.04
CA MET A 57 9.79 -6.76 -6.35
C MET A 57 11.17 -7.42 -6.47
N ALA A 58 11.24 -8.73 -6.34
CA ALA A 58 12.47 -9.50 -6.48
C ALA A 58 13.03 -9.46 -7.91
N GLU A 59 12.18 -9.45 -8.94
CA GLU A 59 12.60 -9.26 -10.33
C GLU A 59 13.26 -7.90 -10.53
N THR A 60 12.71 -6.85 -9.94
CA THR A 60 13.32 -5.51 -9.98
C THR A 60 14.72 -5.50 -9.36
N VAL A 61 14.88 -6.16 -8.21
CA VAL A 61 16.20 -6.32 -7.55
C VAL A 61 17.16 -7.11 -8.44
N ALA A 62 16.70 -8.24 -8.98
CA ALA A 62 17.52 -9.11 -9.83
C ALA A 62 17.97 -8.39 -11.11
N ASN A 63 17.10 -7.64 -11.75
CA ASN A 63 17.43 -6.84 -12.93
C ASN A 63 18.49 -5.79 -12.64
N PHE A 64 18.40 -5.13 -11.49
CA PHE A 64 19.43 -4.17 -11.07
C PHE A 64 20.79 -4.86 -10.85
N VAL A 65 20.80 -6.00 -10.16
CA VAL A 65 22.02 -6.75 -9.86
C VAL A 65 22.66 -7.34 -11.12
N GLN A 66 21.87 -7.72 -12.12
CA GLN A 66 22.37 -8.28 -13.37
C GLN A 66 22.88 -7.24 -14.35
N ASP A 67 22.50 -5.99 -14.20
CA ASP A 67 22.88 -4.92 -15.12
C ASP A 67 24.37 -4.61 -14.97
N PRO A 68 25.20 -4.80 -16.02
CA PRO A 68 26.62 -4.52 -15.97
C PRO A 68 26.98 -3.07 -15.61
N SER A 69 26.06 -2.13 -15.87
CA SER A 69 26.24 -0.72 -15.52
C SER A 69 26.22 -0.48 -14.01
N ASN A 70 25.73 -1.44 -13.23
CA ASN A 70 25.59 -1.37 -11.77
C ASN A 70 26.68 -2.15 -11.01
N THR A 71 27.73 -2.64 -11.68
CA THR A 71 28.73 -3.53 -11.07
C THR A 71 29.36 -2.96 -9.79
N ASP A 72 29.62 -1.67 -9.75
CA ASP A 72 30.20 -0.97 -8.59
C ASP A 72 29.15 -0.31 -7.70
N SER A 73 27.87 -0.56 -7.95
CA SER A 73 26.77 0.05 -7.23
C SER A 73 26.30 -0.82 -6.05
N LYS A 74 25.70 -0.16 -5.06
CA LYS A 74 25.00 -0.84 -3.96
C LYS A 74 23.51 -0.49 -4.03
N LEU A 75 22.66 -1.49 -3.91
CA LEU A 75 21.22 -1.33 -3.89
C LEU A 75 20.71 -1.34 -2.45
N ILE A 76 19.94 -0.35 -2.08
CA ILE A 76 19.18 -0.34 -0.83
C ILE A 76 17.71 -0.55 -1.18
N VAL A 77 17.11 -1.62 -0.65
CA VAL A 77 15.70 -1.95 -0.83
C VAL A 77 14.95 -1.59 0.45
N LEU A 78 14.00 -0.67 0.36
CA LEU A 78 13.10 -0.33 1.46
C LEU A 78 11.77 -1.06 1.26
N ALA A 79 11.46 -1.98 2.14
CA ALA A 79 10.24 -2.78 2.09
C ALA A 79 9.66 -2.98 3.47
N GLY A 80 8.37 -3.34 3.56
CA GLY A 80 7.77 -3.77 4.80
C GLY A 80 8.50 -4.99 5.38
N GLY A 81 8.69 -5.03 6.69
CA GLY A 81 9.42 -6.12 7.36
C GLY A 81 8.92 -7.51 6.96
N PHE A 82 7.63 -7.65 6.75
CA PHE A 82 6.99 -8.90 6.35
C PHE A 82 7.53 -9.47 5.02
N HIS A 83 7.97 -8.61 4.09
CA HIS A 83 8.52 -9.02 2.79
C HIS A 83 10.00 -9.38 2.83
N ILE A 84 10.69 -9.11 3.94
CA ILE A 84 12.15 -9.32 4.03
C ILE A 84 12.57 -10.19 5.21
N GLN A 85 11.74 -10.29 6.27
CA GLN A 85 12.06 -11.08 7.46
C GLN A 85 12.43 -12.53 7.10
N TYR A 86 13.41 -13.05 7.82
CA TYR A 86 13.97 -14.39 7.63
C TYR A 86 14.54 -14.64 6.22
N GLY A 87 14.59 -13.63 5.38
CA GLY A 87 14.99 -13.76 3.98
C GLY A 87 13.93 -14.39 3.07
N PHE A 88 12.72 -14.64 3.53
CA PHE A 88 11.72 -15.44 2.80
C PHE A 88 11.15 -14.77 1.56
N GLY A 89 10.79 -13.49 1.65
CA GLY A 89 10.11 -12.78 0.58
C GLY A 89 11.04 -12.34 -0.55
N ILE A 90 11.27 -11.06 -0.66
CA ILE A 90 12.11 -10.46 -1.71
C ILE A 90 13.53 -11.05 -1.76
N PRO A 91 14.26 -11.22 -0.62
CA PRO A 91 15.65 -11.67 -0.69
C PRO A 91 15.80 -13.04 -1.33
N LYS A 92 15.06 -14.05 -0.87
CA LYS A 92 15.11 -15.42 -1.41
C LYS A 92 14.75 -15.45 -2.89
N ARG A 93 13.73 -14.70 -3.31
CA ARG A 93 13.25 -14.66 -4.69
C ARG A 93 14.22 -13.94 -5.63
N ALA A 94 14.84 -12.86 -5.16
CA ALA A 94 15.90 -12.19 -5.92
C ALA A 94 17.13 -13.07 -6.04
N PHE A 95 17.59 -13.68 -4.94
CA PHE A 95 18.73 -14.59 -4.92
C PHE A 95 18.54 -15.81 -5.85
N ARG A 96 17.32 -16.36 -5.91
CA ARG A 96 17.00 -17.47 -6.82
C ARG A 96 17.16 -17.09 -8.30
N ARG A 97 16.87 -15.82 -8.64
CA ARG A 97 17.06 -15.30 -10.00
C ARG A 97 18.53 -15.05 -10.32
N VAL A 98 19.21 -14.41 -9.40
CA VAL A 98 20.62 -14.04 -9.49
C VAL A 98 21.26 -14.21 -8.13
N PRO A 99 22.16 -15.18 -7.95
CA PRO A 99 22.94 -15.29 -6.72
C PRO A 99 23.74 -14.01 -6.44
N HIS A 100 23.51 -13.40 -5.30
CA HIS A 100 24.21 -12.18 -4.84
C HIS A 100 24.25 -12.14 -3.31
N SER A 101 25.19 -11.39 -2.76
CA SER A 101 25.20 -11.11 -1.32
C SER A 101 24.18 -10.06 -0.97
N TYR A 102 23.50 -10.26 0.16
CA TYR A 102 22.55 -9.28 0.72
C TYR A 102 22.61 -9.29 2.24
N MET A 103 22.05 -8.26 2.84
CA MET A 103 21.95 -8.09 4.29
C MET A 103 20.55 -7.57 4.63
N ILE A 104 19.97 -8.07 5.70
CA ILE A 104 18.66 -7.67 6.20
C ILE A 104 18.84 -6.87 7.48
N ILE A 105 18.39 -5.63 7.46
CA ILE A 105 18.36 -4.74 8.63
C ILE A 105 16.91 -4.48 9.01
N LEU A 106 16.52 -4.85 10.23
CA LEU A 106 15.15 -4.67 10.73
C LEU A 106 15.10 -3.54 11.75
N PRO A 107 14.34 -2.47 11.51
CA PRO A 107 14.02 -1.51 12.56
C PRO A 107 13.24 -2.20 13.68
N THR A 108 13.75 -2.14 14.89
CA THR A 108 13.14 -2.77 16.07
C THR A 108 12.78 -1.71 17.10
N VAL A 109 11.51 -1.60 17.41
CA VAL A 109 11.01 -0.72 18.46
C VAL A 109 11.11 -1.48 19.80
N THR A 110 11.85 -0.93 20.74
CA THR A 110 12.05 -1.55 22.07
C THR A 110 11.02 -1.12 23.10
N GLU A 111 10.38 0.03 22.90
CA GLU A 111 9.40 0.60 23.81
C GLU A 111 8.21 1.11 23.00
N LEU A 112 7.08 0.43 23.15
CA LEU A 112 5.80 0.88 22.59
C LEU A 112 5.07 1.73 23.63
N PRO A 113 4.44 2.85 23.21
CA PRO A 113 3.52 3.58 24.07
C PRO A 113 2.43 2.65 24.64
N SER A 114 2.03 2.87 25.88
CA SER A 114 1.03 2.04 26.56
C SER A 114 -0.29 1.93 25.79
N GLU A 115 -0.67 3.02 25.11
CA GLU A 115 -1.90 3.11 24.30
C GLU A 115 -1.88 2.22 23.05
N LEU A 116 -0.71 1.68 22.70
CA LEU A 116 -0.54 0.83 21.52
C LEU A 116 -0.32 -0.64 21.87
N LYS A 117 -0.08 -0.95 23.15
CA LYS A 117 0.12 -2.34 23.60
C LYS A 117 -1.13 -3.21 23.37
N ASP A 118 -2.32 -2.60 23.45
CA ASP A 118 -3.60 -3.28 23.20
C ASP A 118 -3.94 -3.44 21.72
N ARG A 119 -3.06 -2.97 20.81
CA ARG A 119 -3.24 -3.08 19.35
C ARG A 119 -2.35 -4.15 18.74
N GLU A 120 -1.76 -5.00 19.53
CA GLU A 120 -1.06 -6.17 19.02
C GLU A 120 -2.03 -7.03 18.23
N MET A 121 -1.63 -7.37 16.99
CA MET A 121 -2.42 -8.31 16.21
C MET A 121 -2.38 -9.67 16.89
N ASP A 122 -3.53 -10.27 17.11
CA ASP A 122 -3.62 -11.67 17.52
C ASP A 122 -3.19 -12.55 16.33
N VAL A 123 -1.91 -12.89 16.32
CA VAL A 123 -1.31 -13.73 15.27
C VAL A 123 -1.04 -15.11 15.81
N GLN A 124 -1.33 -16.12 15.01
CA GLN A 124 -1.04 -17.51 15.35
C GLN A 124 0.47 -17.68 15.58
N HIS A 125 0.84 -18.29 16.70
CA HIS A 125 2.24 -18.49 17.04
C HIS A 125 2.90 -19.48 16.09
N VAL A 126 3.97 -19.07 15.42
CA VAL A 126 4.78 -19.89 14.51
C VAL A 126 6.23 -19.83 14.97
N SER A 127 6.83 -21.00 15.23
CA SER A 127 8.25 -21.08 15.57
C SER A 127 9.09 -21.21 14.31
N ILE A 128 10.01 -20.28 14.11
CA ILE A 128 10.92 -20.27 12.96
C ILE A 128 12.36 -20.36 13.50
N PRO A 129 13.11 -21.43 13.19
CA PRO A 129 14.47 -21.63 13.72
C PRO A 129 15.52 -20.83 12.92
N LEU A 130 15.22 -19.57 12.61
CA LEU A 130 16.09 -18.66 11.87
C LEU A 130 16.07 -17.28 12.53
N TYR A 131 17.14 -16.52 12.33
CA TYR A 131 17.14 -15.12 12.71
C TYR A 131 16.27 -14.32 11.75
N SER A 132 15.48 -13.37 12.29
CA SER A 132 14.57 -12.56 11.49
C SER A 132 15.30 -11.60 10.52
N GLY A 133 16.53 -11.26 10.82
CA GLY A 133 17.42 -10.43 10.00
C GLY A 133 18.85 -10.51 10.50
N ASP A 134 19.78 -9.95 9.76
CA ASP A 134 21.21 -9.94 10.12
C ASP A 134 21.49 -8.89 11.21
N TYR A 135 20.73 -7.78 11.19
CA TYR A 135 20.85 -6.71 12.17
C TYR A 135 19.47 -6.23 12.65
N ALA A 136 19.36 -6.02 13.95
CA ALA A 136 18.25 -5.30 14.57
C ALA A 136 18.69 -3.85 14.84
N TRP A 137 18.04 -2.91 14.16
CA TRP A 137 18.29 -1.47 14.34
C TRP A 137 17.32 -0.91 15.37
N LYS A 138 17.82 -0.62 16.56
CA LYS A 138 17.00 -0.02 17.62
C LYS A 138 16.50 1.37 17.15
N VAL A 139 15.18 1.53 17.11
CA VAL A 139 14.53 2.80 16.76
C VAL A 139 13.53 3.18 17.87
N GLN A 140 13.34 4.49 18.04
CA GLN A 140 12.26 4.99 18.89
C GLN A 140 10.94 4.96 18.14
N TYR A 141 9.89 4.53 18.82
CA TYR A 141 8.55 4.70 18.28
C TYR A 141 8.19 6.18 18.20
N LYS A 142 7.74 6.61 17.03
CA LYS A 142 7.28 7.97 16.82
C LYS A 142 5.87 7.94 16.27
N VAL A 143 4.93 8.50 17.05
CA VAL A 143 3.59 8.74 16.54
C VAL A 143 3.69 9.83 15.47
N LEU A 144 3.44 9.47 14.23
CA LEU A 144 3.28 10.47 13.18
C LEU A 144 1.94 11.18 13.40
N PRO A 145 1.89 12.51 13.30
CA PRO A 145 0.63 13.22 13.36
C PRO A 145 -0.33 12.61 12.32
N ALA A 146 -1.60 12.47 12.72
CA ALA A 146 -2.63 11.92 11.83
C ALA A 146 -2.71 12.81 10.57
N ARG A 147 -2.06 12.36 9.50
CA ARG A 147 -2.01 13.09 8.22
C ARG A 147 -3.26 12.88 7.37
N LYS A 148 -4.13 11.98 7.78
CA LYS A 148 -5.29 11.61 6.96
C LYS A 148 -6.38 12.67 7.10
N VAL A 149 -6.51 13.49 6.10
CA VAL A 149 -7.72 14.27 5.91
C VAL A 149 -8.80 13.40 5.29
N LYS A 150 -10.05 13.68 5.64
CA LYS A 150 -11.22 13.03 5.03
C LYS A 150 -12.10 14.12 4.44
N LEU A 151 -12.53 13.94 3.21
CA LEU A 151 -13.53 14.79 2.61
C LEU A 151 -14.90 14.58 3.29
N GLY A 152 -15.23 13.34 3.59
CA GLY A 152 -16.49 12.95 4.25
C GLY A 152 -17.62 12.79 3.25
N VAL A 153 -17.35 12.11 2.15
CA VAL A 153 -18.33 11.78 1.11
C VAL A 153 -18.30 10.29 0.79
N ILE A 154 -19.42 9.76 0.34
CA ILE A 154 -19.48 8.49 -0.37
C ILE A 154 -19.52 8.82 -1.85
N LEU A 155 -18.65 8.18 -2.62
CA LEU A 155 -18.52 8.42 -4.04
C LEU A 155 -19.14 7.29 -4.86
N GLU A 156 -19.71 7.66 -5.99
CA GLU A 156 -20.14 6.76 -7.04
C GLU A 156 -19.29 7.03 -8.29
N ILE A 157 -18.79 5.95 -8.90
CA ILE A 157 -17.93 6.03 -10.09
C ILE A 157 -18.71 5.47 -11.27
N SER A 158 -18.80 6.24 -12.33
CA SER A 158 -19.39 5.80 -13.59
C SER A 158 -18.65 6.43 -14.75
N LYS A 159 -18.18 5.61 -15.69
CA LYS A 159 -17.59 6.02 -17.00
C LYS A 159 -16.73 7.30 -16.91
N ASN A 160 -15.64 7.26 -16.14
CA ASN A 160 -14.71 8.39 -15.97
C ASN A 160 -15.30 9.64 -15.29
N THR A 161 -16.32 9.46 -14.45
CA THR A 161 -16.90 10.52 -13.66
C THR A 161 -16.94 10.14 -12.19
N VAL A 162 -16.57 11.08 -11.32
CA VAL A 162 -16.59 10.93 -9.86
C VAL A 162 -17.74 11.76 -9.33
N ARG A 163 -18.81 11.11 -8.87
CA ARG A 163 -20.02 11.75 -8.34
C ARG A 163 -20.12 11.56 -6.83
N ILE A 164 -20.56 12.57 -6.12
CA ILE A 164 -20.93 12.44 -4.72
C ILE A 164 -22.27 11.73 -4.62
N LYS A 165 -22.28 10.53 -4.05
CA LYS A 165 -23.49 9.79 -3.74
C LYS A 165 -24.15 10.30 -2.48
N SER A 166 -23.35 10.61 -1.45
CA SER A 166 -23.83 11.23 -0.22
C SER A 166 -22.73 11.99 0.51
N VAL A 167 -23.11 13.04 1.23
CA VAL A 167 -22.26 13.85 2.08
C VAL A 167 -22.53 13.46 3.54
N SER A 168 -21.46 13.19 4.29
CA SER A 168 -21.58 12.87 5.72
C SER A 168 -21.81 14.12 6.53
N ALA A 169 -22.68 14.04 7.54
CA ALA A 169 -22.94 15.14 8.46
C ALA A 169 -21.66 15.55 9.22
N ASN A 170 -21.50 16.84 9.50
CA ASN A 170 -20.33 17.44 10.18
C ASN A 170 -19.00 17.16 9.50
N SER A 171 -19.01 16.84 8.21
CA SER A 171 -17.80 16.59 7.41
C SER A 171 -17.22 17.86 6.79
N ASN A 172 -15.97 17.77 6.33
CA ASN A 172 -15.34 18.86 5.59
C ASN A 172 -16.07 19.17 4.28
N ALA A 173 -16.68 18.16 3.65
CA ALA A 173 -17.51 18.33 2.46
C ALA A 173 -18.79 19.13 2.75
N GLU A 174 -19.51 18.79 3.82
CA GLU A 174 -20.72 19.52 4.22
C GLU A 174 -20.40 20.97 4.58
N LEU A 175 -19.33 21.18 5.38
CA LEU A 175 -18.89 22.53 5.77
C LEU A 175 -18.47 23.38 4.56
N ALA A 176 -17.96 22.76 3.52
CA ALA A 176 -17.62 23.43 2.27
C ALA A 176 -18.83 23.61 1.32
N GLY A 177 -20.02 23.12 1.69
CA GLY A 177 -21.23 23.25 0.89
C GLY A 177 -21.36 22.27 -0.26
N LEU A 178 -20.59 21.18 -0.27
CA LEU A 178 -20.81 20.08 -1.21
C LEU A 178 -22.13 19.37 -0.93
N LYS A 179 -22.74 18.85 -1.98
CA LYS A 179 -24.07 18.21 -1.90
C LYS A 179 -24.08 16.86 -2.62
N ASP A 180 -25.06 16.07 -2.24
CA ASP A 180 -25.38 14.84 -2.96
C ASP A 180 -25.67 15.15 -4.43
N GLY A 181 -25.13 14.35 -5.33
CA GLY A 181 -25.26 14.52 -6.78
C GLY A 181 -24.18 15.39 -7.44
N ASP A 182 -23.34 16.13 -6.68
CA ASP A 182 -22.25 16.92 -7.25
C ASP A 182 -21.27 16.02 -8.02
N LEU A 183 -20.85 16.47 -9.20
CA LEU A 183 -19.78 15.85 -9.97
C LEU A 183 -18.46 16.54 -9.61
N LEU A 184 -17.49 15.79 -9.16
CA LEU A 184 -16.13 16.29 -8.89
C LEU A 184 -15.34 16.29 -10.21
N LEU A 185 -14.96 17.45 -10.70
CA LEU A 185 -14.27 17.61 -11.97
C LEU A 185 -12.75 17.73 -11.81
N ALA A 186 -12.30 18.49 -10.82
CA ALA A 186 -10.90 18.71 -10.55
C ALA A 186 -10.63 19.05 -9.08
N ILE A 187 -9.41 18.79 -8.60
CA ILE A 187 -8.90 19.24 -7.30
C ILE A 187 -7.53 19.89 -7.49
N ASP A 188 -7.38 21.15 -7.07
CA ASP A 188 -6.15 21.96 -7.23
C ASP A 188 -5.56 21.89 -8.65
N GLY A 189 -6.43 21.98 -9.66
CA GLY A 189 -6.05 21.94 -11.06
C GLY A 189 -5.82 20.52 -11.63
N ILE A 190 -5.87 19.48 -10.81
CA ILE A 190 -5.76 18.08 -11.25
C ILE A 190 -7.14 17.59 -11.63
N LYS A 191 -7.33 17.19 -12.89
CA LYS A 191 -8.60 16.61 -13.38
C LYS A 191 -8.85 15.27 -12.68
N LEU A 192 -10.08 15.08 -12.19
CA LEU A 192 -10.51 13.84 -11.55
C LEU A 192 -11.20 12.94 -12.60
N ILE A 193 -10.55 11.84 -12.93
CA ILE A 193 -11.06 10.83 -13.86
C ILE A 193 -11.58 9.63 -13.10
N ASP A 194 -10.92 9.33 -11.96
CA ASP A 194 -11.29 8.24 -11.06
C ASP A 194 -11.11 8.66 -9.59
N ILE A 195 -11.36 7.70 -8.68
CA ILE A 195 -11.22 7.93 -7.23
C ILE A 195 -9.76 8.00 -6.80
N GLU A 196 -8.85 7.41 -7.55
CA GLU A 196 -7.44 7.34 -7.22
C GLU A 196 -6.83 8.73 -7.30
N ASP A 197 -7.19 9.53 -8.32
CA ASP A 197 -6.76 10.92 -8.46
C ASP A 197 -7.11 11.75 -7.22
N LEU A 198 -8.36 11.64 -6.74
CA LEU A 198 -8.80 12.33 -5.53
C LEU A 198 -8.08 11.80 -4.29
N THR A 199 -7.98 10.47 -4.17
CA THR A 199 -7.38 9.83 -3.01
C THR A 199 -5.89 10.16 -2.88
N ASP A 200 -5.16 10.18 -3.99
CA ASP A 200 -3.74 10.50 -4.01
C ASP A 200 -3.48 11.97 -3.67
N LYS A 201 -4.38 12.85 -4.08
CA LYS A 201 -4.31 14.25 -3.64
C LYS A 201 -4.59 14.37 -2.14
N LEU A 202 -5.66 13.74 -1.63
CA LEU A 202 -6.00 13.77 -0.22
C LEU A 202 -4.93 13.16 0.69
N LYS A 203 -4.20 12.13 0.24
CA LYS A 203 -3.08 11.54 0.98
C LYS A 203 -1.94 12.54 1.25
N ARG A 204 -1.79 13.57 0.44
CA ARG A 204 -0.73 14.58 0.55
C ARG A 204 -1.12 15.74 1.46
N LEU A 205 -2.39 15.89 1.78
CA LEU A 205 -2.93 16.97 2.60
C LEU A 205 -2.91 16.58 4.09
N VAL A 206 -2.80 17.59 4.94
CA VAL A 206 -2.85 17.47 6.41
C VAL A 206 -3.97 18.34 6.97
N ILE A 207 -4.33 18.08 8.22
CA ILE A 207 -5.30 18.93 8.93
C ILE A 207 -4.78 20.37 8.98
N GLY A 208 -5.63 21.32 8.58
CA GLY A 208 -5.31 22.73 8.41
C GLY A 208 -5.11 23.17 6.96
N ASP A 209 -4.78 22.24 6.07
CA ASP A 209 -4.63 22.53 4.65
C ASP A 209 -5.96 22.89 3.99
N ARG A 210 -5.85 23.56 2.85
CA ARG A 210 -6.96 23.89 1.96
C ARG A 210 -6.77 23.21 0.62
N ALA A 211 -7.88 22.89 -0.03
CA ALA A 211 -7.92 22.45 -1.42
C ALA A 211 -9.07 23.13 -2.15
N ARG A 212 -8.91 23.33 -3.44
CA ARG A 212 -9.89 23.91 -4.33
C ARG A 212 -10.47 22.86 -5.24
N LEU A 213 -11.77 22.59 -5.09
CA LEU A 213 -12.52 21.65 -5.94
C LEU A 213 -13.31 22.41 -7.00
N ILE A 214 -13.23 21.94 -8.23
CA ILE A 214 -14.17 22.30 -9.29
C ILE A 214 -15.25 21.22 -9.30
N VAL A 215 -16.48 21.61 -9.06
CA VAL A 215 -17.62 20.72 -9.02
C VAL A 215 -18.69 21.17 -10.00
N LYS A 216 -19.45 20.21 -10.54
CA LYS A 216 -20.62 20.51 -11.37
C LYS A 216 -21.88 20.08 -10.65
N ARG A 217 -22.78 21.04 -10.41
CA ARG A 217 -24.10 20.84 -9.80
C ARG A 217 -25.18 21.15 -10.82
N GLY A 218 -25.85 20.15 -11.32
CA GLY A 218 -26.78 20.32 -12.45
C GLY A 218 -26.04 20.77 -13.72
N LEU A 219 -26.32 22.00 -14.18
CA LEU A 219 -25.65 22.60 -15.34
C LEU A 219 -24.54 23.58 -14.99
N GLU A 220 -24.40 23.95 -13.72
CA GLU A 220 -23.46 24.97 -13.26
C GLU A 220 -22.16 24.34 -12.76
N GLU A 221 -21.03 24.93 -13.16
CA GLU A 221 -19.74 24.64 -12.59
C GLU A 221 -19.44 25.65 -11.47
N MET A 222 -18.95 25.14 -10.36
CA MET A 222 -18.70 25.90 -9.13
C MET A 222 -17.29 25.61 -8.63
N ASP A 223 -16.72 26.65 -8.04
CA ASP A 223 -15.47 26.58 -7.35
C ASP A 223 -15.72 26.47 -5.84
N VAL A 224 -15.25 25.42 -5.22
CA VAL A 224 -15.50 25.14 -3.79
C VAL A 224 -14.16 25.01 -3.09
N GLU A 225 -13.85 25.95 -2.19
CA GLU A 225 -12.70 25.85 -1.29
C GLU A 225 -13.05 25.00 -0.08
N ILE A 226 -12.22 24.01 0.21
CA ILE A 226 -12.34 23.15 1.37
C ILE A 226 -11.17 23.36 2.30
N GLN A 227 -11.45 23.65 3.56
CA GLN A 227 -10.47 23.61 4.64
C GLN A 227 -10.61 22.30 5.41
N PHE A 228 -9.53 21.51 5.45
CA PHE A 228 -9.55 20.22 6.14
C PHE A 228 -9.36 20.42 7.64
N MET A 229 -10.44 20.24 8.38
CA MET A 229 -10.45 20.32 9.83
C MET A 229 -10.51 18.93 10.46
N LYS A 230 -10.14 18.84 11.74
CA LYS A 230 -10.34 17.62 12.51
C LYS A 230 -11.85 17.36 12.62
N PRO A 231 -12.32 16.12 12.30
CA PRO A 231 -13.74 15.81 12.47
C PRO A 231 -14.17 16.11 13.91
N LYS A 232 -15.30 16.80 14.07
CA LYS A 232 -15.94 16.88 15.39
C LYS A 232 -16.43 15.49 15.76
N GLN A 233 -16.00 15.01 16.91
CA GLN A 233 -16.46 13.75 17.49
C GLN A 233 -17.93 13.81 17.82
#